data_5137ac2fd2a35b0c88a71a225862d575
#
_entry.id   5137ac2fd2a35b0c88a71a225862d575
#
_cell.length_a   1.000
_cell.length_b   1.000
_cell.length_c   1.000
_cell.angle_alpha   90.00
_cell.angle_beta   90.00
_cell.angle_gamma   90.00
#
_symmetry.space_group_name_H-M   'P 1'
#
loop_
_entity.id
_entity.type
_entity.pdbx_description
1 polymer ?
#
loop_
_entity_poly.entity_id
_entity_poly.type
_entity_poly.pdbx_seq_one_letter_code
_entity_poly.pdbx_strand_id
1 'polypeptide(L)'
;MALRFTDDFIDRLRDSNYIETVISGYVDLRRRGRNLVGLCPFHNEKTPSFTVYPETASYFCFGCGAGGDVINFIRHIENLDYIEAVKLLADRAGIKMPEDNFDDGVANMRRRIYEANREAARFYHETLFTERGKAQLDYLIRRGLSPKMIKHFGLGAAPDDWHALEDHLKAKGFNRNELVAANLLRSSEKNGKKYYYDAFRSKVMFPVIDLRGNVVAFGGRVLDNSKPKYINTSDTLVYKKSNELFALNFAKNGNDRKIILCEGYMDVIALHSAGFENAVAGLGTALTPEQVSLISRYADEVSLCYDSDEAGQKAVRAALALFSKTGVKVKVIRLKGGKDPDEIIRVHGREAFNKLLTGADNDTEYKISVIREKYDTSTDDGKVSFLREVSTLLAGVDSLERDVYALRLADELNVSKDAILQQIKEESKKAYYKKAKTQFSDAQKQAQEMEKNVDPQRVKNMRAARAEDTILISLFNNAAFYRSLKGRLSEDLFVTPVNKEIYSVISGRLENNERIDISHLSQHLTSECTGAVARLLTKQSMVSNTVAECEDCIKVLEEEKKNRERQSPSQMSDDSFLEFFNSLKKDV
;
A
#
# COMPACT_ATOMS: atom_id res chain seq x y z
N MET A 1 22.53 -11.22 -10.61
CA MET A 1 22.11 -10.87 -11.99
C MET A 1 20.60 -11.01 -12.03
N ALA A 2 19.89 -9.97 -12.45
CA ALA A 2 18.44 -10.05 -12.62
C ALA A 2 18.11 -10.97 -13.79
N LEU A 3 17.09 -11.81 -13.64
CA LEU A 3 16.54 -12.67 -14.69
C LEU A 3 16.19 -11.82 -15.91
N ARG A 4 16.79 -12.12 -17.05
CA ARG A 4 16.49 -11.46 -18.32
C ARG A 4 15.80 -12.44 -19.25
N PHE A 5 14.52 -12.18 -19.52
CA PHE A 5 13.86 -12.80 -20.66
C PHE A 5 14.44 -12.20 -21.94
N THR A 6 14.53 -13.00 -23.00
CA THR A 6 14.94 -12.48 -24.31
C THR A 6 13.88 -11.49 -24.82
N ASP A 7 14.32 -10.49 -25.58
CA ASP A 7 13.41 -9.51 -26.19
C ASP A 7 12.33 -10.20 -27.03
N ASP A 8 12.71 -11.25 -27.80
CA ASP A 8 11.79 -12.06 -28.58
C ASP A 8 10.69 -12.75 -27.73
N PHE A 9 11.03 -13.22 -26.54
CA PHE A 9 10.05 -13.80 -25.62
C PHE A 9 9.09 -12.74 -25.10
N ILE A 10 9.61 -11.58 -24.69
CA ILE A 10 8.79 -10.45 -24.21
C ILE A 10 7.87 -9.91 -25.31
N ASP A 11 8.35 -9.83 -26.55
CA ASP A 11 7.55 -9.43 -27.71
C ASP A 11 6.39 -10.41 -27.93
N ARG A 12 6.68 -11.73 -27.98
CA ARG A 12 5.64 -12.75 -28.11
C ARG A 12 4.62 -12.71 -26.96
N LEU A 13 5.10 -12.50 -25.74
CA LEU A 13 4.23 -12.41 -24.57
C LEU A 13 3.30 -11.20 -24.67
N ARG A 14 3.83 -10.02 -25.05
CA ARG A 14 3.06 -8.79 -25.25
C ARG A 14 2.06 -8.93 -26.38
N ASP A 15 2.50 -9.43 -27.55
CA ASP A 15 1.67 -9.56 -28.75
C ASP A 15 0.54 -10.57 -28.58
N SER A 16 0.68 -11.50 -27.63
CA SER A 16 -0.37 -12.45 -27.24
C SER A 16 -1.25 -11.96 -26.09
N ASN A 17 -0.86 -10.87 -25.41
CA ASN A 17 -1.56 -10.27 -24.28
C ASN A 17 -1.75 -8.77 -24.49
N TYR A 18 -2.57 -8.39 -25.49
CA TYR A 18 -2.88 -6.97 -25.74
C TYR A 18 -3.34 -6.30 -24.47
N ILE A 19 -2.70 -5.19 -24.11
CA ILE A 19 -2.90 -4.50 -22.83
C ILE A 19 -4.35 -4.14 -22.57
N GLU A 20 -5.07 -3.67 -23.59
CA GLU A 20 -6.48 -3.32 -23.51
C GLU A 20 -7.36 -4.56 -23.22
N THR A 21 -7.03 -5.72 -23.79
CA THR A 21 -7.77 -6.96 -23.57
C THR A 21 -7.54 -7.50 -22.17
N VAL A 22 -6.30 -7.43 -21.67
CA VAL A 22 -5.97 -7.86 -20.31
C VAL A 22 -6.64 -6.96 -19.29
N ILE A 23 -6.49 -5.65 -19.44
CA ILE A 23 -7.02 -4.66 -18.48
C ILE A 23 -8.55 -4.65 -18.48
N SER A 24 -9.22 -4.85 -19.63
CA SER A 24 -10.69 -4.94 -19.69
C SER A 24 -11.28 -6.08 -18.86
N GLY A 25 -10.49 -7.10 -18.53
CA GLY A 25 -10.90 -8.15 -17.58
C GLY A 25 -10.99 -7.70 -16.12
N TYR A 26 -10.46 -6.52 -15.80
CA TYR A 26 -10.40 -5.96 -14.43
C TYR A 26 -11.07 -4.60 -14.32
N VAL A 27 -11.14 -3.83 -15.40
CA VAL A 27 -11.58 -2.44 -15.43
C VAL A 27 -12.58 -2.25 -16.57
N ASP A 28 -13.72 -1.60 -16.30
CA ASP A 28 -14.66 -1.16 -17.33
C ASP A 28 -14.05 0.01 -18.11
N LEU A 29 -13.55 -0.28 -19.32
CA LEU A 29 -12.87 0.69 -20.18
C LEU A 29 -13.82 1.27 -21.23
N ARG A 30 -13.80 2.59 -21.38
CA ARG A 30 -14.55 3.33 -22.41
C ARG A 30 -13.61 4.02 -23.38
N ARG A 31 -13.94 3.96 -24.66
CA ARG A 31 -13.10 4.58 -25.69
C ARG A 31 -13.16 6.11 -25.63
N ARG A 32 -11.98 6.74 -25.61
CA ARG A 32 -11.83 8.20 -25.70
C ARG A 32 -10.74 8.54 -26.75
N GLY A 33 -11.17 8.78 -27.97
CA GLY A 33 -10.26 8.95 -29.11
C GLY A 33 -9.51 7.63 -29.42
N ARG A 34 -8.19 7.68 -29.45
CA ARG A 34 -7.33 6.50 -29.67
C ARG A 34 -7.09 5.67 -28.41
N ASN A 35 -7.37 6.24 -27.24
CA ASN A 35 -7.11 5.66 -25.93
C ASN A 35 -8.38 5.07 -25.31
N LEU A 36 -8.21 4.29 -24.23
CA LEU A 36 -9.28 3.76 -23.42
C LEU A 36 -9.16 4.33 -22.00
N VAL A 37 -10.28 4.71 -21.41
CA VAL A 37 -10.32 5.37 -20.10
C VAL A 37 -11.29 4.63 -19.19
N GLY A 38 -10.91 4.44 -17.92
CA GLY A 38 -11.73 3.81 -16.89
C GLY A 38 -11.44 4.34 -15.51
N LEU A 39 -12.16 3.83 -14.51
CA LEU A 39 -11.83 4.07 -13.11
C LEU A 39 -10.58 3.27 -12.73
N CYS A 40 -9.69 3.88 -11.99
CA CYS A 40 -8.43 3.23 -11.61
C CYS A 40 -8.67 2.07 -10.64
N PRO A 41 -8.10 0.88 -10.89
CA PRO A 41 -8.23 -0.24 -9.97
C PRO A 41 -7.26 -0.15 -8.78
N PHE A 42 -6.33 0.81 -8.78
CA PHE A 42 -5.29 0.95 -7.77
C PHE A 42 -5.59 2.04 -6.73
N HIS A 43 -6.52 2.96 -7.03
CA HIS A 43 -7.04 3.93 -6.08
C HIS A 43 -8.51 4.19 -6.38
N ASN A 44 -9.24 4.68 -5.40
CA ASN A 44 -10.65 4.99 -5.59
C ASN A 44 -10.85 6.39 -6.15
N GLU A 45 -11.69 6.48 -7.18
CA GLU A 45 -12.06 7.73 -7.83
C GLU A 45 -13.49 7.66 -8.40
N LYS A 46 -14.14 8.81 -8.50
CA LYS A 46 -15.48 8.92 -9.13
C LYS A 46 -15.42 9.38 -10.59
N THR A 47 -14.32 9.99 -10.97
CA THR A 47 -14.05 10.47 -12.34
C THR A 47 -12.89 9.67 -12.92
N PRO A 48 -13.05 9.06 -14.11
CA PRO A 48 -12.02 8.24 -14.70
C PRO A 48 -10.72 9.00 -14.94
N SER A 49 -9.62 8.56 -14.31
CA SER A 49 -8.27 9.08 -14.53
C SER A 49 -7.27 8.02 -15.01
N PHE A 50 -7.70 6.76 -15.09
CA PHE A 50 -6.90 5.65 -15.58
C PHE A 50 -7.04 5.55 -17.10
N THR A 51 -5.92 5.67 -17.80
CA THR A 51 -5.90 5.67 -19.27
C THR A 51 -4.99 4.55 -19.78
N VAL A 52 -5.49 3.77 -20.73
CA VAL A 52 -4.75 2.75 -21.46
C VAL A 52 -4.42 3.29 -22.85
N TYR A 53 -3.18 3.12 -23.25
CA TYR A 53 -2.61 3.57 -24.52
C TYR A 53 -2.24 2.36 -25.36
N PRO A 54 -3.13 1.86 -26.25
CA PRO A 54 -2.85 0.68 -27.08
C PRO A 54 -1.62 0.85 -27.98
N GLU A 55 -1.41 2.06 -28.52
CA GLU A 55 -0.28 2.34 -29.43
C GLU A 55 1.10 2.15 -28.78
N THR A 56 1.21 2.46 -27.48
CA THR A 56 2.47 2.32 -26.72
C THR A 56 2.46 1.10 -25.79
N ALA A 57 1.41 0.25 -25.87
CA ALA A 57 1.19 -0.88 -24.99
C ALA A 57 1.40 -0.54 -23.49
N SER A 58 0.92 0.63 -23.07
CA SER A 58 1.13 1.14 -21.72
C SER A 58 -0.19 1.62 -21.09
N TYR A 59 -0.18 1.77 -19.77
CA TYR A 59 -1.25 2.46 -19.03
C TYR A 59 -0.65 3.51 -18.10
N PHE A 60 -1.45 4.53 -17.80
CA PHE A 60 -1.08 5.52 -16.80
C PHE A 60 -2.33 6.05 -16.09
N CYS A 61 -2.26 6.20 -14.78
CA CYS A 61 -3.30 6.81 -13.96
C CYS A 61 -2.89 8.22 -13.53
N PHE A 62 -3.64 9.24 -13.98
CA PHE A 62 -3.38 10.63 -13.61
C PHE A 62 -3.78 10.95 -12.17
N GLY A 63 -4.53 10.06 -11.49
CA GLY A 63 -4.92 10.22 -10.08
C GLY A 63 -3.85 9.79 -9.09
N CYS A 64 -3.30 8.59 -9.25
CA CYS A 64 -2.34 8.02 -8.29
C CYS A 64 -0.92 7.85 -8.85
N GLY A 65 -0.68 8.13 -10.14
CA GLY A 65 0.63 7.97 -10.78
C GLY A 65 1.00 6.53 -11.14
N ALA A 66 0.14 5.53 -10.88
CA ALA A 66 0.39 4.15 -11.29
C ALA A 66 0.47 4.04 -12.80
N GLY A 67 1.52 3.41 -13.32
CA GLY A 67 1.74 3.28 -14.75
C GLY A 67 2.69 2.12 -15.07
N GLY A 68 2.70 1.70 -16.33
CA GLY A 68 3.53 0.62 -16.82
C GLY A 68 2.98 -0.06 -18.06
N ASP A 69 3.48 -1.25 -18.34
CA ASP A 69 3.01 -2.17 -19.37
C ASP A 69 2.02 -3.23 -18.82
N VAL A 70 1.65 -4.20 -19.64
CA VAL A 70 0.73 -5.28 -19.25
C VAL A 70 1.31 -6.14 -18.11
N ILE A 71 2.63 -6.36 -18.07
CA ILE A 71 3.29 -7.14 -17.02
C ILE A 71 3.19 -6.40 -15.68
N ASN A 72 3.49 -5.09 -15.69
CA ASN A 72 3.37 -4.24 -14.50
C ASN A 72 1.92 -4.11 -14.03
N PHE A 73 0.96 -4.06 -14.94
CA PHE A 73 -0.45 -4.07 -14.56
C PHE A 73 -0.80 -5.34 -13.78
N ILE A 74 -0.43 -6.51 -14.29
CA ILE A 74 -0.69 -7.80 -13.62
C ILE A 74 0.07 -7.90 -12.29
N ARG A 75 1.32 -7.41 -12.23
CA ARG A 75 2.07 -7.33 -10.97
C ARG A 75 1.31 -6.56 -9.89
N HIS A 76 0.78 -5.41 -10.24
CA HIS A 76 0.08 -4.54 -9.30
C HIS A 76 -1.31 -5.08 -8.92
N ILE A 77 -2.08 -5.58 -9.90
CA ILE A 77 -3.46 -6.00 -9.65
C ILE A 77 -3.53 -7.32 -8.92
N GLU A 78 -2.63 -8.26 -9.23
CA GLU A 78 -2.56 -9.58 -8.61
C GLU A 78 -1.54 -9.67 -7.46
N ASN A 79 -0.85 -8.55 -7.14
CA ASN A 79 0.23 -8.48 -6.14
C ASN A 79 1.33 -9.54 -6.40
N LEU A 80 1.78 -9.65 -7.65
CA LEU A 80 2.78 -10.61 -8.12
C LEU A 80 4.16 -9.96 -8.25
N ASP A 81 5.21 -10.80 -8.23
CA ASP A 81 6.50 -10.36 -8.72
C ASP A 81 6.54 -10.38 -10.27
N TYR A 82 7.68 -9.90 -10.84
CA TYR A 82 7.82 -9.81 -12.28
C TYR A 82 7.70 -11.17 -12.98
N ILE A 83 8.34 -12.21 -12.42
CA ILE A 83 8.37 -13.57 -13.00
C ILE A 83 7.01 -14.24 -12.89
N GLU A 84 6.35 -14.10 -11.73
CA GLU A 84 5.01 -14.61 -11.50
C GLU A 84 4.01 -13.99 -12.48
N ALA A 85 4.09 -12.67 -12.72
CA ALA A 85 3.25 -11.98 -13.68
C ALA A 85 3.51 -12.44 -15.11
N VAL A 86 4.78 -12.63 -15.49
CA VAL A 86 5.18 -13.19 -16.78
C VAL A 86 4.65 -14.61 -16.94
N LYS A 87 4.78 -15.48 -15.92
CA LYS A 87 4.22 -16.84 -15.94
C LYS A 87 2.70 -16.83 -16.14
N LEU A 88 1.98 -15.99 -15.39
CA LEU A 88 0.52 -15.88 -15.50
C LEU A 88 0.09 -15.45 -16.92
N LEU A 89 0.79 -14.46 -17.49
CA LEU A 89 0.52 -14.02 -18.87
C LEU A 89 0.91 -15.07 -19.91
N ALA A 90 1.99 -15.82 -19.70
CA ALA A 90 2.42 -16.91 -20.57
C ALA A 90 1.41 -18.07 -20.54
N ASP A 91 0.94 -18.48 -19.37
CA ASP A 91 -0.09 -19.49 -19.19
C ASP A 91 -1.41 -19.07 -19.86
N ARG A 92 -1.81 -17.80 -19.69
CA ARG A 92 -3.00 -17.23 -20.35
C ARG A 92 -2.91 -17.31 -21.88
N ALA A 93 -1.72 -17.07 -22.43
CA ALA A 93 -1.48 -17.06 -23.87
C ALA A 93 -1.08 -18.42 -24.44
N GLY A 94 -0.92 -19.45 -23.61
CA GLY A 94 -0.43 -20.78 -24.03
C GLY A 94 1.04 -20.76 -24.48
N ILE A 95 1.82 -19.78 -24.02
CA ILE A 95 3.26 -19.64 -24.33
C ILE A 95 4.07 -20.44 -23.33
N LYS A 96 4.92 -21.35 -23.82
CA LYS A 96 5.85 -22.05 -22.95
C LYS A 96 6.91 -21.09 -22.41
N MET A 97 7.13 -21.13 -21.09
CA MET A 97 8.25 -20.44 -20.47
C MET A 97 9.57 -20.98 -21.01
N PRO A 98 10.60 -20.12 -21.22
CA PRO A 98 11.93 -20.57 -21.61
C PRO A 98 12.48 -21.60 -20.61
N GLU A 99 13.13 -22.66 -21.11
CA GLU A 99 13.66 -23.76 -20.29
C GLU A 99 15.07 -23.43 -19.70
N ASP A 100 15.64 -22.26 -20.02
CA ASP A 100 16.97 -21.90 -19.59
C ASP A 100 17.04 -21.73 -18.05
N ASN A 101 18.19 -22.18 -17.51
CA ASN A 101 18.57 -22.10 -16.10
C ASN A 101 18.45 -20.65 -15.59
N PHE A 102 17.24 -20.31 -15.21
CA PHE A 102 17.02 -19.08 -14.46
C PHE A 102 17.79 -19.23 -13.14
N ASP A 103 18.79 -18.40 -12.92
CA ASP A 103 19.39 -18.24 -11.59
C ASP A 103 18.33 -17.59 -10.69
N ASP A 104 17.42 -18.43 -10.26
CA ASP A 104 16.21 -18.16 -9.48
C ASP A 104 16.56 -17.86 -8.02
N GLY A 105 17.70 -17.24 -7.73
CA GLY A 105 18.12 -17.01 -6.33
C GLY A 105 17.00 -16.37 -5.49
N VAL A 106 16.32 -15.37 -6.02
CA VAL A 106 15.20 -14.70 -5.32
C VAL A 106 13.93 -15.56 -5.35
N ALA A 107 13.54 -16.10 -6.51
CA ALA A 107 12.35 -16.94 -6.62
C ALA A 107 12.53 -18.26 -5.86
N ASN A 108 13.72 -18.86 -5.90
CA ASN A 108 14.06 -20.02 -5.09
C ASN A 108 14.02 -19.67 -3.59
N MET A 109 14.59 -18.53 -3.18
CA MET A 109 14.51 -18.07 -1.80
C MET A 109 13.07 -17.86 -1.34
N ARG A 110 12.20 -17.25 -2.17
CA ARG A 110 10.76 -17.12 -1.86
C ARG A 110 10.10 -18.47 -1.67
N ARG A 111 10.32 -19.41 -2.59
CA ARG A 111 9.80 -20.78 -2.48
C ARG A 111 10.27 -21.43 -1.19
N ARG A 112 11.55 -21.33 -0.86
CA ARG A 112 12.14 -21.86 0.39
C ARG A 112 11.53 -21.20 1.64
N ILE A 113 11.24 -19.89 1.59
CA ILE A 113 10.55 -19.18 2.68
C ILE A 113 9.12 -19.72 2.87
N TYR A 114 8.34 -19.90 1.79
CA TYR A 114 6.99 -20.50 1.89
C TYR A 114 7.05 -21.92 2.48
N GLU A 115 7.99 -22.74 2.00
CA GLU A 115 8.20 -24.10 2.52
C GLU A 115 8.58 -24.08 4.01
N ALA A 116 9.52 -23.22 4.42
CA ALA A 116 9.94 -23.08 5.81
C ALA A 116 8.79 -22.59 6.70
N ASN A 117 8.01 -21.59 6.28
CA ASN A 117 6.86 -21.10 7.02
C ASN A 117 5.79 -22.18 7.20
N ARG A 118 5.52 -22.98 6.16
CA ARG A 118 4.57 -24.08 6.23
C ARG A 118 5.03 -25.15 7.22
N GLU A 119 6.30 -25.54 7.20
CA GLU A 119 6.85 -26.51 8.15
C GLU A 119 6.92 -25.94 9.60
N ALA A 120 7.23 -24.65 9.75
CA ALA A 120 7.17 -23.97 11.04
C ALA A 120 5.74 -23.93 11.61
N ALA A 121 4.73 -23.64 10.78
CA ALA A 121 3.33 -23.67 11.19
C ALA A 121 2.92 -25.07 11.68
N ARG A 122 3.34 -26.12 10.96
CA ARG A 122 3.10 -27.51 11.34
C ARG A 122 3.78 -27.84 12.67
N PHE A 123 5.06 -27.49 12.83
CA PHE A 123 5.82 -27.68 14.06
C PHE A 123 5.13 -26.98 15.25
N TYR A 124 4.75 -25.72 15.12
CA TYR A 124 4.07 -25.00 16.20
C TYR A 124 2.70 -25.60 16.53
N HIS A 125 1.95 -26.03 15.51
CA HIS A 125 0.65 -26.67 15.74
C HIS A 125 0.78 -28.01 16.46
N GLU A 126 1.71 -28.86 16.04
CA GLU A 126 1.98 -30.13 16.69
C GLU A 126 2.50 -29.93 18.13
N THR A 127 3.40 -28.97 18.34
CA THR A 127 3.93 -28.62 19.67
C THR A 127 2.83 -28.23 20.65
N LEU A 128 1.76 -27.55 20.18
CA LEU A 128 0.64 -27.13 21.01
C LEU A 128 -0.04 -28.31 21.77
N PHE A 129 -0.05 -29.50 21.19
CA PHE A 129 -0.68 -30.69 21.76
C PHE A 129 0.31 -31.60 22.52
N THR A 130 1.52 -31.13 22.77
CA THR A 130 2.53 -31.82 23.60
C THR A 130 2.64 -31.17 24.99
N GLU A 131 3.34 -31.80 25.91
CA GLU A 131 3.66 -31.19 27.21
C GLU A 131 4.41 -29.85 27.08
N ARG A 132 5.21 -29.68 26.02
CA ARG A 132 5.93 -28.41 25.74
C ARG A 132 5.01 -27.24 25.36
N GLY A 133 3.81 -27.52 24.86
CA GLY A 133 2.80 -26.54 24.46
C GLY A 133 1.62 -26.39 25.41
N LYS A 134 1.61 -27.14 26.53
CA LYS A 134 0.48 -27.21 27.45
C LYS A 134 0.01 -25.87 28.00
N ALA A 135 0.94 -25.00 28.39
CA ALA A 135 0.58 -23.67 28.90
C ALA A 135 -0.15 -22.81 27.86
N GLN A 136 0.25 -22.91 26.58
CA GLN A 136 -0.37 -22.22 25.46
C GLN A 136 -1.75 -22.81 25.13
N LEU A 137 -1.87 -24.13 25.16
CA LEU A 137 -3.16 -24.82 24.96
C LEU A 137 -4.16 -24.45 26.06
N ASP A 138 -3.74 -24.53 27.32
CA ASP A 138 -4.56 -24.16 28.50
C ASP A 138 -5.01 -22.70 28.41
N TYR A 139 -4.14 -21.81 27.92
CA TYR A 139 -4.51 -20.42 27.66
C TYR A 139 -5.63 -20.31 26.62
N LEU A 140 -5.51 -20.99 25.48
CA LEU A 140 -6.52 -20.96 24.41
C LEU A 140 -7.86 -21.53 24.89
N ILE A 141 -7.84 -22.62 25.64
CA ILE A 141 -9.04 -23.23 26.22
C ILE A 141 -9.71 -22.28 27.23
N ARG A 142 -8.92 -21.65 28.14
CA ARG A 142 -9.45 -20.64 29.07
C ARG A 142 -10.05 -19.42 28.37
N ARG A 143 -9.60 -19.10 27.16
CA ARG A 143 -10.18 -18.04 26.30
C ARG A 143 -11.42 -18.53 25.55
N GLY A 144 -11.87 -19.77 25.76
CA GLY A 144 -13.10 -20.31 25.18
C GLY A 144 -12.95 -20.87 23.77
N LEU A 145 -11.73 -21.08 23.28
CA LEU A 145 -11.52 -21.62 21.94
C LEU A 145 -11.75 -23.13 21.89
N SER A 146 -12.60 -23.58 20.98
CA SER A 146 -12.82 -24.99 20.71
C SER A 146 -11.65 -25.61 19.94
N PRO A 147 -11.41 -26.93 20.04
CA PRO A 147 -10.41 -27.63 19.22
C PRO A 147 -10.63 -27.42 17.72
N LYS A 148 -11.88 -27.27 17.27
CA LYS A 148 -12.23 -26.95 15.89
C LYS A 148 -11.65 -25.61 15.46
N MET A 149 -11.77 -24.58 16.29
CA MET A 149 -11.25 -23.25 16.00
C MET A 149 -9.73 -23.19 16.07
N ILE A 150 -9.10 -23.88 17.03
CA ILE A 150 -7.65 -24.02 17.11
C ILE A 150 -7.08 -24.61 15.81
N LYS A 151 -7.73 -25.68 15.30
CA LYS A 151 -7.37 -26.33 14.05
C LYS A 151 -7.66 -25.42 12.83
N HIS A 152 -8.81 -24.76 12.81
CA HIS A 152 -9.24 -23.89 11.70
C HIS A 152 -8.23 -22.76 11.44
N PHE A 153 -7.74 -22.11 12.49
CA PHE A 153 -6.74 -21.07 12.40
C PHE A 153 -5.29 -21.59 12.40
N GLY A 154 -5.07 -22.90 12.56
CA GLY A 154 -3.74 -23.49 12.64
C GLY A 154 -2.93 -22.97 13.83
N LEU A 155 -3.61 -22.63 14.94
CA LEU A 155 -2.94 -22.07 16.11
C LEU A 155 -1.90 -23.04 16.65
N GLY A 156 -0.80 -22.50 17.21
CA GLY A 156 0.33 -23.28 17.66
C GLY A 156 0.97 -22.77 18.95
N ALA A 157 2.03 -23.45 19.37
CA ALA A 157 2.87 -23.07 20.50
C ALA A 157 4.33 -23.03 20.09
N ALA A 158 5.00 -21.91 20.35
CA ALA A 158 6.45 -21.84 20.37
C ALA A 158 6.92 -22.30 21.76
N PRO A 159 7.72 -23.37 21.86
CA PRO A 159 8.20 -23.89 23.14
C PRO A 159 9.17 -22.92 23.82
N ASP A 160 9.44 -23.13 25.11
CA ASP A 160 10.48 -22.39 25.83
C ASP A 160 11.87 -22.97 25.55
N ASP A 161 12.33 -22.74 24.34
CA ASP A 161 13.60 -23.25 23.84
C ASP A 161 14.17 -22.28 22.81
N TRP A 162 15.48 -22.09 22.78
CA TRP A 162 16.16 -21.16 21.92
C TRP A 162 16.39 -21.66 20.49
N HIS A 163 16.34 -23.00 20.28
CA HIS A 163 16.74 -23.63 19.03
C HIS A 163 15.78 -24.74 18.56
N ALA A 164 14.65 -24.93 19.23
CA ALA A 164 13.75 -26.03 18.92
C ALA A 164 13.22 -25.99 17.48
N LEU A 165 12.85 -24.80 16.97
CA LEU A 165 12.42 -24.63 15.59
C LEU A 165 13.61 -24.76 14.64
N GLU A 166 14.75 -24.14 14.96
CA GLU A 166 15.97 -24.23 14.16
C GLU A 166 16.37 -25.69 13.93
N ASP A 167 16.42 -26.50 14.99
CA ASP A 167 16.82 -27.90 14.90
C ASP A 167 15.81 -28.73 14.09
N HIS A 168 14.51 -28.50 14.29
CA HIS A 168 13.47 -29.14 13.50
C HIS A 168 13.61 -28.81 12.00
N LEU A 169 13.75 -27.53 11.65
CA LEU A 169 13.83 -27.10 10.25
C LEU A 169 15.14 -27.50 9.58
N LYS A 170 16.26 -27.54 10.32
CA LYS A 170 17.52 -28.10 9.82
C LYS A 170 17.39 -29.59 9.46
N ALA A 171 16.71 -30.37 10.32
CA ALA A 171 16.43 -31.79 10.03
C ALA A 171 15.55 -31.96 8.77
N LYS A 172 14.78 -30.94 8.38
CA LYS A 172 14.00 -30.88 7.13
C LYS A 172 14.79 -30.33 5.93
N GLY A 173 16.08 -30.03 6.08
CA GLY A 173 16.96 -29.58 5.01
C GLY A 173 16.91 -28.06 4.74
N PHE A 174 16.50 -27.25 5.72
CA PHE A 174 16.60 -25.79 5.62
C PHE A 174 17.92 -25.30 6.19
N ASN A 175 18.54 -24.35 5.52
CA ASN A 175 19.75 -23.70 6.00
C ASN A 175 19.43 -22.40 6.78
N ARG A 176 20.40 -21.92 7.56
CA ARG A 176 20.22 -20.72 8.40
C ARG A 176 19.87 -19.47 7.61
N ASN A 177 20.41 -19.29 6.41
CA ASN A 177 20.14 -18.10 5.59
C ASN A 177 18.67 -18.07 5.17
N GLU A 178 18.10 -19.21 4.79
CA GLU A 178 16.68 -19.35 4.47
C GLU A 178 15.80 -19.02 5.68
N LEU A 179 16.16 -19.52 6.86
CA LEU A 179 15.40 -19.30 8.10
C LEU A 179 15.48 -17.86 8.60
N VAL A 180 16.62 -17.19 8.42
CA VAL A 180 16.78 -15.75 8.70
C VAL A 180 15.99 -14.92 7.69
N ALA A 181 16.04 -15.29 6.40
CA ALA A 181 15.26 -14.63 5.36
C ALA A 181 13.73 -14.77 5.58
N ALA A 182 13.28 -15.89 6.17
CA ALA A 182 11.90 -16.12 6.61
C ALA A 182 11.54 -15.41 7.93
N ASN A 183 12.49 -14.76 8.59
CA ASN A 183 12.35 -14.19 9.94
C ASN A 183 11.90 -15.23 11.01
N LEU A 184 12.21 -16.50 10.79
CA LEU A 184 12.02 -17.60 11.76
C LEU A 184 13.18 -17.67 12.75
N LEU A 185 14.37 -17.23 12.34
CA LEU A 185 15.53 -17.04 13.20
C LEU A 185 15.92 -15.57 13.30
N ARG A 186 16.42 -15.18 14.46
CA ARG A 186 17.10 -13.92 14.71
C ARG A 186 18.57 -14.14 14.96
N SER A 187 19.36 -13.11 14.73
CA SER A 187 20.77 -13.14 15.07
C SER A 187 21.13 -12.00 16.03
N SER A 188 22.05 -12.29 16.94
CA SER A 188 22.71 -11.29 17.78
C SER A 188 24.22 -11.45 17.66
N GLU A 189 24.95 -10.36 17.83
CA GLU A 189 26.40 -10.39 17.86
C GLU A 189 26.89 -10.11 19.27
N LYS A 190 27.77 -10.97 19.78
CA LYS A 190 28.41 -10.80 21.07
C LYS A 190 29.87 -11.21 20.94
N ASN A 191 30.80 -10.34 21.34
CA ASN A 191 32.25 -10.55 21.25
C ASN A 191 32.71 -10.95 19.83
N GLY A 192 32.19 -10.32 18.77
CA GLY A 192 32.54 -10.63 17.38
C GLY A 192 32.02 -11.97 16.85
N LYS A 193 31.22 -12.70 17.67
CA LYS A 193 30.58 -13.95 17.25
C LYS A 193 29.08 -13.75 17.05
N LYS A 194 28.57 -14.24 15.92
CA LYS A 194 27.16 -14.21 15.56
C LYS A 194 26.45 -15.44 16.10
N TYR A 195 25.42 -15.21 16.91
CA TYR A 195 24.56 -16.24 17.50
C TYR A 195 23.19 -16.18 16.83
N TYR A 196 22.63 -17.34 16.57
CA TYR A 196 21.28 -17.46 15.99
C TYR A 196 20.35 -18.11 17.00
N TYR A 197 19.08 -17.69 17.02
CA TYR A 197 18.08 -18.22 17.92
C TYR A 197 16.69 -18.09 17.32
N ASP A 198 15.74 -18.90 17.77
CA ASP A 198 14.36 -18.91 17.32
C ASP A 198 13.70 -17.53 17.56
N ALA A 199 13.04 -16.98 16.54
CA ALA A 199 12.40 -15.67 16.61
C ALA A 199 11.24 -15.63 17.62
N PHE A 200 10.60 -16.77 17.84
CA PHE A 200 9.48 -16.93 18.76
C PHE A 200 9.79 -18.00 19.80
N ARG A 201 9.54 -17.69 21.07
CA ARG A 201 9.75 -18.57 22.20
C ARG A 201 8.71 -18.29 23.29
N SER A 202 8.22 -19.31 23.97
CA SER A 202 7.21 -19.23 25.04
C SER A 202 5.96 -18.45 24.61
N LYS A 203 5.44 -18.68 23.39
CA LYS A 203 4.32 -17.90 22.83
C LYS A 203 3.22 -18.77 22.24
N VAL A 204 1.99 -18.28 22.31
CA VAL A 204 0.92 -18.74 21.44
C VAL A 204 1.17 -18.20 20.04
N MET A 205 1.10 -19.07 19.04
CA MET A 205 1.42 -18.74 17.65
C MET A 205 0.17 -18.65 16.79
N PHE A 206 0.12 -17.58 15.99
CA PHE A 206 -0.96 -17.26 15.05
C PHE A 206 -0.34 -17.19 13.65
N PRO A 207 -0.55 -18.20 12.79
CA PRO A 207 -0.07 -18.13 11.43
C PRO A 207 -0.88 -17.10 10.65
N VAL A 208 -0.19 -16.27 9.87
CA VAL A 208 -0.79 -15.34 8.91
C VAL A 208 -0.79 -16.02 7.56
N ILE A 209 -1.98 -16.13 6.97
CA ILE A 209 -2.21 -16.87 5.73
C ILE A 209 -2.63 -15.87 4.66
N ASP A 210 -1.92 -15.87 3.53
CA ASP A 210 -2.24 -15.03 2.38
C ASP A 210 -3.53 -15.47 1.65
N LEU A 211 -3.96 -14.70 0.68
CA LEU A 211 -5.17 -15.00 -0.10
C LEU A 211 -5.06 -16.30 -0.93
N ARG A 212 -3.86 -16.84 -1.13
CA ARG A 212 -3.60 -18.10 -1.85
C ARG A 212 -3.54 -19.31 -0.93
N GLY A 213 -3.60 -19.10 0.40
CA GLY A 213 -3.53 -20.15 1.40
C GLY A 213 -2.11 -20.48 1.87
N ASN A 214 -1.10 -19.67 1.53
CA ASN A 214 0.26 -19.86 2.02
C ASN A 214 0.44 -19.21 3.39
N VAL A 215 1.18 -19.85 4.28
CA VAL A 215 1.64 -19.23 5.51
C VAL A 215 2.78 -18.27 5.17
N VAL A 216 2.57 -16.98 5.38
CA VAL A 216 3.53 -15.91 5.02
C VAL A 216 4.24 -15.32 6.22
N ALA A 217 3.63 -15.39 7.41
CA ALA A 217 4.15 -14.79 8.63
C ALA A 217 3.53 -15.44 9.88
N PHE A 218 3.97 -14.99 11.05
CA PHE A 218 3.44 -15.40 12.35
C PHE A 218 3.27 -14.20 13.28
N GLY A 219 2.18 -14.22 14.04
CA GLY A 219 2.04 -13.47 15.27
C GLY A 219 2.35 -14.37 16.47
N GLY A 220 3.06 -13.85 17.45
CA GLY A 220 3.36 -14.56 18.70
C GLY A 220 2.89 -13.78 19.90
N ARG A 221 2.03 -14.36 20.75
CA ARG A 221 1.52 -13.73 21.97
C ARG A 221 2.21 -14.31 23.20
N VAL A 222 2.70 -13.44 24.09
CA VAL A 222 3.21 -13.83 25.41
C VAL A 222 2.06 -14.23 26.33
N LEU A 223 2.34 -15.13 27.26
CA LEU A 223 1.36 -15.59 28.27
C LEU A 223 1.45 -14.82 29.59
N ASP A 224 2.57 -14.18 29.83
CA ASP A 224 2.85 -13.34 30.99
C ASP A 224 2.50 -11.86 30.72
N ASN A 225 2.84 -10.99 31.67
CA ASN A 225 2.63 -9.54 31.57
C ASN A 225 3.76 -8.79 30.85
N SER A 226 4.67 -9.49 30.18
CA SER A 226 5.76 -8.87 29.45
C SER A 226 5.25 -8.04 28.26
N LYS A 227 5.95 -6.96 27.96
CA LYS A 227 5.64 -6.10 26.80
C LYS A 227 6.75 -6.21 25.75
N PRO A 228 6.41 -6.18 24.46
CA PRO A 228 5.06 -6.08 23.89
C PRO A 228 4.27 -7.40 24.01
N LYS A 229 2.94 -7.31 24.20
CA LYS A 229 2.02 -8.45 24.32
C LYS A 229 2.02 -9.35 23.07
N TYR A 230 2.18 -8.75 21.91
CA TYR A 230 2.31 -9.45 20.63
C TYR A 230 3.60 -9.06 19.92
N ILE A 231 4.24 -10.03 19.30
CA ILE A 231 5.37 -9.85 18.38
C ILE A 231 4.98 -10.46 17.05
N ASN A 232 5.16 -9.73 15.96
CA ASN A 232 4.89 -10.21 14.61
C ASN A 232 6.18 -10.40 13.83
N THR A 233 6.15 -11.30 12.83
CA THR A 233 7.20 -11.42 11.81
C THR A 233 7.47 -10.03 11.20
N SER A 234 8.73 -9.70 10.99
CA SER A 234 9.13 -8.52 10.22
C SER A 234 8.93 -8.77 8.73
N ASP A 235 8.96 -7.72 7.91
CA ASP A 235 8.82 -7.85 6.46
C ASP A 235 9.86 -8.80 5.88
N THR A 236 9.44 -9.64 4.94
CA THR A 236 10.25 -10.62 4.23
C THR A 236 10.00 -10.53 2.72
N LEU A 237 10.67 -11.38 1.93
CA LEU A 237 10.39 -11.48 0.49
C LEU A 237 8.96 -11.93 0.16
N VAL A 238 8.24 -12.57 1.09
CA VAL A 238 6.89 -13.11 0.88
C VAL A 238 5.82 -12.42 1.74
N TYR A 239 6.21 -11.48 2.59
CA TYR A 239 5.32 -10.83 3.55
C TYR A 239 5.65 -9.35 3.71
N LYS A 240 4.63 -8.51 3.57
CA LYS A 240 4.67 -7.09 3.94
C LYS A 240 3.50 -6.82 4.87
N LYS A 241 3.81 -6.38 6.08
CA LYS A 241 2.83 -6.13 7.13
C LYS A 241 1.76 -5.10 6.73
N SER A 242 2.15 -4.12 5.92
CA SER A 242 1.26 -3.10 5.40
C SER A 242 0.25 -3.60 4.36
N ASN A 243 0.46 -4.78 3.78
CA ASN A 243 -0.33 -5.28 2.65
C ASN A 243 -1.22 -6.48 3.02
N GLU A 244 -1.07 -7.03 4.23
CA GLU A 244 -1.75 -8.23 4.66
C GLU A 244 -2.76 -7.95 5.77
N LEU A 245 -3.79 -8.79 5.86
CA LEU A 245 -4.79 -8.77 6.91
C LEU A 245 -4.99 -10.19 7.44
N PHE A 246 -5.06 -10.32 8.77
CA PHE A 246 -5.35 -11.61 9.40
C PHE A 246 -6.78 -12.07 9.07
N ALA A 247 -6.94 -13.32 8.69
CA ALA A 247 -8.20 -13.99 8.35
C ALA A 247 -8.91 -13.50 7.08
N LEU A 248 -8.31 -12.63 6.26
CA LEU A 248 -8.92 -12.21 5.00
C LEU A 248 -9.06 -13.39 4.01
N ASN A 249 -8.18 -14.38 4.08
CA ASN A 249 -8.27 -15.63 3.33
C ASN A 249 -9.59 -16.39 3.57
N PHE A 250 -10.20 -16.27 4.75
CA PHE A 250 -11.52 -16.80 5.08
C PHE A 250 -12.64 -15.84 4.67
N ALA A 251 -12.50 -14.57 5.06
CA ALA A 251 -13.51 -13.53 4.87
C ALA A 251 -13.82 -13.23 3.39
N LYS A 252 -12.85 -13.39 2.48
CA LYS A 252 -13.01 -13.13 1.03
C LYS A 252 -14.11 -13.94 0.34
N ASN A 253 -14.48 -15.09 0.93
CA ASN A 253 -15.46 -16.01 0.35
C ASN A 253 -16.91 -15.69 0.78
N GLY A 254 -17.10 -14.67 1.62
CA GLY A 254 -18.43 -14.26 2.07
C GLY A 254 -19.27 -13.66 0.94
N ASN A 255 -20.49 -14.17 0.74
CA ASN A 255 -21.40 -13.69 -0.31
C ASN A 255 -21.91 -12.26 -0.08
N ASP A 256 -21.87 -11.77 1.15
CA ASP A 256 -22.48 -10.48 1.55
C ASP A 256 -21.59 -9.28 1.23
N ARG A 257 -20.35 -9.50 0.82
CA ARG A 257 -19.34 -8.44 0.61
C ARG A 257 -19.26 -7.45 1.77
N LYS A 258 -19.33 -7.98 3.02
CA LYS A 258 -19.22 -7.22 4.25
C LYS A 258 -18.05 -7.74 5.07
N ILE A 259 -17.27 -6.82 5.65
CA ILE A 259 -16.13 -7.16 6.51
C ILE A 259 -16.33 -6.48 7.87
N ILE A 260 -15.99 -7.22 8.94
CA ILE A 260 -15.83 -6.68 10.30
C ILE A 260 -14.33 -6.52 10.53
N LEU A 261 -13.88 -5.27 10.68
CA LEU A 261 -12.46 -4.95 10.87
C LEU A 261 -12.17 -4.73 12.35
N CYS A 262 -11.34 -5.59 12.94
CA CYS A 262 -10.93 -5.60 14.34
C CYS A 262 -9.45 -5.18 14.48
N GLU A 263 -8.99 -5.00 15.74
CA GLU A 263 -7.61 -4.67 16.03
C GLU A 263 -6.69 -5.89 16.11
N GLY A 264 -7.16 -7.01 16.67
CA GLY A 264 -6.31 -8.12 17.06
C GLY A 264 -6.76 -9.51 16.63
N TYR A 265 -5.80 -10.44 16.74
CA TYR A 265 -6.01 -11.87 16.41
C TYR A 265 -7.13 -12.51 17.21
N MET A 266 -7.17 -12.24 18.53
CA MET A 266 -8.15 -12.88 19.43
C MET A 266 -9.57 -12.40 19.17
N ASP A 267 -9.73 -11.12 18.80
CA ASP A 267 -11.05 -10.56 18.46
C ASP A 267 -11.65 -11.25 17.23
N VAL A 268 -10.83 -11.40 16.19
CA VAL A 268 -11.21 -12.11 14.97
C VAL A 268 -11.56 -13.56 15.28
N ILE A 269 -10.73 -14.27 16.05
CA ILE A 269 -10.97 -15.69 16.37
C ILE A 269 -12.25 -15.86 17.21
N ALA A 270 -12.48 -14.95 18.16
CA ALA A 270 -13.70 -14.96 18.97
C ALA A 270 -14.95 -14.73 18.10
N LEU A 271 -14.89 -13.78 17.17
CA LEU A 271 -15.98 -13.52 16.24
C LEU A 271 -16.24 -14.71 15.29
N HIS A 272 -15.19 -15.31 14.72
CA HIS A 272 -15.32 -16.54 13.91
C HIS A 272 -15.92 -17.69 14.73
N SER A 273 -15.51 -17.82 16.01
CA SER A 273 -16.09 -18.83 16.91
C SER A 273 -17.60 -18.64 17.13
N ALA A 274 -18.05 -17.40 17.08
CA ALA A 274 -19.47 -17.03 17.18
C ALA A 274 -20.19 -17.04 15.82
N GLY A 275 -19.52 -17.39 14.70
CA GLY A 275 -20.11 -17.50 13.37
C GLY A 275 -20.08 -16.20 12.55
N PHE A 276 -19.23 -15.22 12.91
CA PHE A 276 -18.95 -14.03 12.11
C PHE A 276 -17.66 -14.25 11.32
N GLU A 277 -17.72 -15.10 10.30
CA GLU A 277 -16.56 -15.56 9.52
C GLU A 277 -15.98 -14.47 8.58
N ASN A 278 -16.62 -13.31 8.53
CA ASN A 278 -16.18 -12.13 7.78
C ASN A 278 -15.34 -11.15 8.63
N ALA A 279 -14.95 -11.53 9.85
CA ALA A 279 -14.07 -10.73 10.69
C ALA A 279 -12.60 -10.84 10.23
N VAL A 280 -11.90 -9.69 10.18
CA VAL A 280 -10.48 -9.58 9.84
C VAL A 280 -9.79 -8.61 10.80
N ALA A 281 -8.46 -8.67 10.88
CA ALA A 281 -7.71 -7.69 11.68
C ALA A 281 -6.44 -7.22 10.97
N GLY A 282 -5.98 -6.01 11.36
CA GLY A 282 -4.63 -5.56 11.10
C GLY A 282 -3.58 -6.41 11.85
N LEU A 283 -2.33 -6.21 11.52
CA LEU A 283 -1.21 -7.02 12.04
C LEU A 283 -0.37 -6.25 13.08
N GLY A 284 -1.06 -5.50 13.97
CA GLY A 284 -0.42 -4.74 15.04
C GLY A 284 0.28 -3.47 14.55
N THR A 285 -0.26 -2.86 13.50
CA THR A 285 0.05 -1.50 13.02
C THR A 285 -1.26 -0.77 12.78
N ALA A 286 -1.21 0.57 12.72
CA ALA A 286 -2.34 1.33 12.20
C ALA A 286 -2.72 0.85 10.80
N LEU A 287 -4.01 0.93 10.48
CA LEU A 287 -4.54 0.58 9.16
C LEU A 287 -3.83 1.40 8.07
N THR A 288 -3.42 0.74 7.00
CA THR A 288 -2.68 1.35 5.90
C THR A 288 -3.56 1.59 4.67
N PRO A 289 -3.19 2.52 3.76
CA PRO A 289 -3.87 2.69 2.48
C PRO A 289 -3.94 1.41 1.65
N GLU A 290 -2.89 0.58 1.68
CA GLU A 290 -2.79 -0.69 0.96
C GLU A 290 -3.81 -1.70 1.51
N GLN A 291 -3.93 -1.80 2.83
CA GLN A 291 -4.93 -2.65 3.49
C GLN A 291 -6.36 -2.17 3.18
N VAL A 292 -6.60 -0.86 3.16
CA VAL A 292 -7.91 -0.30 2.75
C VAL A 292 -8.21 -0.63 1.29
N SER A 293 -7.24 -0.48 0.38
CA SER A 293 -7.38 -0.87 -1.02
C SER A 293 -7.68 -2.37 -1.15
N LEU A 294 -7.00 -3.21 -0.36
CA LEU A 294 -7.24 -4.64 -0.34
C LEU A 294 -8.66 -4.98 0.14
N ILE A 295 -9.12 -4.40 1.24
CA ILE A 295 -10.48 -4.57 1.76
C ILE A 295 -11.53 -4.16 0.71
N SER A 296 -11.31 -3.03 0.03
CA SER A 296 -12.25 -2.48 -0.97
C SER A 296 -12.51 -3.41 -2.17
N ARG A 297 -11.60 -4.35 -2.44
CA ARG A 297 -11.81 -5.39 -3.48
C ARG A 297 -12.81 -6.46 -3.05
N TYR A 298 -12.90 -6.73 -1.75
CA TYR A 298 -13.69 -7.84 -1.20
C TYR A 298 -14.95 -7.39 -0.45
N ALA A 299 -15.08 -6.08 -0.12
CA ALA A 299 -16.21 -5.58 0.64
C ALA A 299 -16.77 -4.27 0.08
N ASP A 300 -18.10 -4.19 0.06
CA ASP A 300 -18.86 -2.96 -0.21
C ASP A 300 -19.25 -2.25 1.10
N GLU A 301 -19.20 -2.97 2.23
CA GLU A 301 -19.46 -2.44 3.58
C GLU A 301 -18.41 -2.96 4.56
N VAL A 302 -17.89 -2.07 5.41
CA VAL A 302 -16.96 -2.38 6.49
C VAL A 302 -17.52 -1.90 7.81
N SER A 303 -17.59 -2.78 8.80
CA SER A 303 -17.93 -2.46 10.17
C SER A 303 -16.65 -2.40 11.01
N LEU A 304 -16.25 -1.19 11.43
CA LEU A 304 -15.10 -0.99 12.32
C LEU A 304 -15.47 -1.43 13.74
N CYS A 305 -14.75 -2.40 14.29
CA CYS A 305 -14.95 -2.95 15.61
C CYS A 305 -13.63 -2.92 16.37
N TYR A 306 -13.24 -1.73 16.81
CA TYR A 306 -11.99 -1.47 17.54
C TYR A 306 -12.26 -1.36 19.05
N ASP A 307 -11.20 -1.42 19.84
CA ASP A 307 -11.27 -1.32 21.29
C ASP A 307 -11.96 -0.03 21.74
N SER A 308 -12.67 -0.07 22.85
CA SER A 308 -13.45 1.08 23.35
C SER A 308 -12.60 2.17 24.00
N ASP A 309 -11.28 1.97 24.12
CA ASP A 309 -10.34 2.91 24.72
C ASP A 309 -9.99 4.10 23.79
N GLU A 310 -9.23 5.05 24.29
CA GLU A 310 -8.82 6.25 23.54
C GLU A 310 -7.99 5.90 22.29
N ALA A 311 -7.14 4.86 22.38
CA ALA A 311 -6.31 4.41 21.28
C ALA A 311 -7.17 3.82 20.15
N GLY A 312 -8.15 2.97 20.49
CA GLY A 312 -9.11 2.43 19.54
C GLY A 312 -9.98 3.51 18.89
N GLN A 313 -10.46 4.51 19.65
CA GLN A 313 -11.19 5.64 19.09
C GLN A 313 -10.34 6.47 18.12
N LYS A 314 -9.05 6.66 18.41
CA LYS A 314 -8.10 7.30 17.48
C LYS A 314 -7.92 6.47 16.22
N ALA A 315 -7.83 5.15 16.36
CA ALA A 315 -7.73 4.23 15.23
C ALA A 315 -8.99 4.25 14.36
N VAL A 316 -10.21 4.32 14.94
CA VAL A 316 -11.47 4.51 14.21
C VAL A 316 -11.43 5.78 13.38
N ARG A 317 -11.04 6.92 13.96
CA ARG A 317 -10.96 8.20 13.22
C ARG A 317 -9.99 8.12 12.04
N ALA A 318 -8.83 7.49 12.24
CA ALA A 318 -7.85 7.28 11.18
C ALA A 318 -8.39 6.36 10.08
N ALA A 319 -9.05 5.26 10.44
CA ALA A 319 -9.68 4.34 9.49
C ALA A 319 -10.78 5.04 8.66
N LEU A 320 -11.68 5.81 9.30
CA LEU A 320 -12.70 6.59 8.61
C LEU A 320 -12.10 7.57 7.60
N ALA A 321 -10.98 8.24 7.94
CA ALA A 321 -10.28 9.15 7.03
C ALA A 321 -9.68 8.42 5.81
N LEU A 322 -9.22 7.18 5.97
CA LEU A 322 -8.73 6.37 4.86
C LEU A 322 -9.88 5.86 3.98
N PHE A 323 -10.93 5.32 4.59
CA PHE A 323 -12.10 4.81 3.85
C PHE A 323 -12.91 5.91 3.16
N SER A 324 -12.88 7.17 3.64
CA SER A 324 -13.58 8.29 3.00
C SER A 324 -13.14 8.55 1.56
N LYS A 325 -11.94 8.07 1.19
CA LYS A 325 -11.39 8.13 -0.17
C LYS A 325 -11.81 6.93 -1.03
N THR A 326 -12.57 6.00 -0.46
CA THR A 326 -13.04 4.77 -1.12
C THR A 326 -14.56 4.82 -1.29
N GLY A 327 -15.13 3.96 -2.14
CA GLY A 327 -16.59 3.81 -2.30
C GLY A 327 -17.22 2.89 -1.24
N VAL A 328 -16.43 2.36 -0.31
CA VAL A 328 -16.88 1.40 0.71
C VAL A 328 -17.71 2.13 1.76
N LYS A 329 -18.88 1.56 2.08
CA LYS A 329 -19.70 2.05 3.19
C LYS A 329 -19.06 1.65 4.52
N VAL A 330 -18.89 2.61 5.42
CA VAL A 330 -18.29 2.34 6.73
C VAL A 330 -19.34 2.51 7.83
N LYS A 331 -19.36 1.54 8.74
CA LYS A 331 -20.09 1.58 9.99
C LYS A 331 -19.14 1.46 11.16
N VAL A 332 -19.50 2.00 12.31
CA VAL A 332 -18.72 1.93 13.53
C VAL A 332 -19.54 1.20 14.60
N ILE A 333 -19.01 0.09 15.08
CA ILE A 333 -19.61 -0.68 16.17
C ILE A 333 -19.14 -0.10 17.50
N ARG A 334 -20.05 0.43 18.29
CA ARG A 334 -19.74 0.88 19.65
C ARG A 334 -19.89 -0.29 20.60
N LEU A 335 -18.78 -0.72 21.17
CA LEU A 335 -18.77 -1.78 22.16
C LEU A 335 -19.41 -1.26 23.47
N LYS A 336 -20.52 -1.84 23.86
CA LYS A 336 -21.20 -1.60 25.13
C LYS A 336 -21.22 -2.90 25.92
N GLY A 337 -20.73 -2.88 27.16
CA GLY A 337 -20.67 -4.05 28.03
C GLY A 337 -19.36 -4.85 27.97
N GLY A 338 -18.36 -4.40 27.20
CA GLY A 338 -17.01 -4.98 27.14
C GLY A 338 -16.05 -4.03 26.46
N LYS A 339 -14.76 -4.26 26.62
CA LYS A 339 -13.69 -3.41 26.07
C LYS A 339 -13.30 -3.76 24.65
N ASP A 340 -13.42 -5.03 24.29
CA ASP A 340 -13.02 -5.60 23.00
C ASP A 340 -14.05 -6.64 22.51
N PRO A 341 -14.08 -7.00 21.22
CA PRO A 341 -15.00 -7.99 20.65
C PRO A 341 -14.89 -9.36 21.32
N ASP A 342 -13.69 -9.81 21.70
CA ASP A 342 -13.47 -11.08 22.39
C ASP A 342 -14.20 -11.11 23.75
N GLU A 343 -14.13 -10.02 24.51
CA GLU A 343 -14.85 -9.93 25.79
C GLU A 343 -16.37 -9.96 25.60
N ILE A 344 -16.90 -9.23 24.62
CA ILE A 344 -18.34 -9.22 24.30
C ILE A 344 -18.82 -10.63 23.96
N ILE A 345 -18.12 -11.33 23.06
CA ILE A 345 -18.51 -12.70 22.67
C ILE A 345 -18.43 -13.65 23.87
N ARG A 346 -17.37 -13.56 24.66
CA ARG A 346 -17.14 -14.46 25.80
C ARG A 346 -18.15 -14.25 26.93
N VAL A 347 -18.53 -12.99 27.22
CA VAL A 347 -19.40 -12.64 28.36
C VAL A 347 -20.86 -12.61 27.96
N HIS A 348 -21.20 -12.07 26.80
CA HIS A 348 -22.56 -11.78 26.38
C HIS A 348 -23.07 -12.62 25.20
N GLY A 349 -22.15 -13.33 24.52
CA GLY A 349 -22.44 -14.24 23.43
C GLY A 349 -22.76 -13.58 22.09
N ARG A 350 -23.09 -14.44 21.11
CA ARG A 350 -23.34 -14.07 19.72
C ARG A 350 -24.45 -13.02 19.54
N GLU A 351 -25.59 -13.23 20.24
CA GLU A 351 -26.79 -12.38 20.08
C GLU A 351 -26.55 -10.94 20.54
N ALA A 352 -25.77 -10.75 21.60
CA ALA A 352 -25.36 -9.42 22.05
C ALA A 352 -24.51 -8.70 21.02
N PHE A 353 -23.53 -9.39 20.45
CA PHE A 353 -22.69 -8.82 19.39
C PHE A 353 -23.50 -8.53 18.12
N ASN A 354 -24.43 -9.40 17.74
CA ASN A 354 -25.29 -9.19 16.58
C ASN A 354 -26.17 -7.93 16.74
N LYS A 355 -26.64 -7.65 17.95
CA LYS A 355 -27.38 -6.39 18.25
C LYS A 355 -26.47 -5.17 18.08
N LEU A 356 -25.20 -5.24 18.50
CA LEU A 356 -24.23 -4.16 18.30
C LEU A 356 -23.92 -3.96 16.82
N LEU A 357 -23.75 -5.05 16.07
CA LEU A 357 -23.48 -5.01 14.63
C LEU A 357 -24.64 -4.41 13.84
N THR A 358 -25.88 -4.80 14.15
CA THR A 358 -27.09 -4.27 13.50
C THR A 358 -27.39 -2.82 13.90
N GLY A 359 -27.02 -2.42 15.11
CA GLY A 359 -27.11 -1.04 15.61
C GLY A 359 -25.87 -0.19 15.37
N ALA A 360 -24.94 -0.63 14.52
CA ALA A 360 -23.72 0.11 14.23
C ALA A 360 -24.02 1.45 13.56
N ASP A 361 -23.38 2.49 14.08
CA ASP A 361 -23.51 3.85 13.56
C ASP A 361 -22.87 3.96 12.17
N ASN A 362 -23.52 4.65 11.25
CA ASN A 362 -22.82 5.07 10.03
C ASN A 362 -21.77 6.15 10.36
N ASP A 363 -20.92 6.48 9.40
CA ASP A 363 -19.83 7.46 9.57
C ASP A 363 -20.35 8.81 10.11
N THR A 364 -21.44 9.31 9.56
CA THR A 364 -22.05 10.60 9.97
C THR A 364 -22.57 10.53 11.40
N GLU A 365 -23.30 9.48 11.75
CA GLU A 365 -23.84 9.25 13.08
C GLU A 365 -22.73 9.17 14.14
N TYR A 366 -21.70 8.38 13.85
CA TYR A 366 -20.55 8.26 14.73
C TYR A 366 -19.88 9.61 14.99
N LYS A 367 -19.66 10.41 13.94
CA LYS A 367 -19.06 11.76 14.07
C LYS A 367 -19.94 12.70 14.88
N ILE A 368 -21.26 12.68 14.65
CA ILE A 368 -22.22 13.48 15.44
C ILE A 368 -22.12 13.13 16.92
N SER A 369 -22.05 11.83 17.24
CA SER A 369 -21.97 11.41 18.62
C SER A 369 -20.65 11.77 19.29
N VAL A 370 -19.51 11.73 18.57
CA VAL A 370 -18.21 12.20 19.07
C VAL A 370 -18.24 13.71 19.33
N ILE A 371 -18.91 14.48 18.47
CA ILE A 371 -19.11 15.92 18.70
C ILE A 371 -19.98 16.13 19.94
N ARG A 372 -21.04 15.33 20.11
CA ARG A 372 -21.94 15.43 21.26
C ARG A 372 -21.22 15.27 22.60
N GLU A 373 -20.27 14.35 22.70
CA GLU A 373 -19.49 14.10 23.92
C GLU A 373 -18.67 15.32 24.39
N LYS A 374 -18.44 16.31 23.51
CA LYS A 374 -17.70 17.54 23.83
C LYS A 374 -18.56 18.64 24.46
N TYR A 375 -19.86 18.57 24.31
CA TYR A 375 -20.76 19.66 24.67
C TYR A 375 -21.88 19.19 25.59
N ASP A 376 -22.19 19.99 26.62
CA ASP A 376 -23.38 19.78 27.45
C ASP A 376 -24.62 20.31 26.74
N THR A 377 -25.32 19.43 26.01
CA THR A 377 -26.53 19.78 25.27
C THR A 377 -27.78 20.03 26.14
N SER A 378 -27.64 20.00 27.48
CA SER A 378 -28.71 20.43 28.39
C SER A 378 -28.75 21.96 28.52
N THR A 379 -27.64 22.65 28.26
CA THR A 379 -27.52 24.11 28.28
C THR A 379 -27.69 24.73 26.90
N ASP A 380 -28.20 25.94 26.81
CA ASP A 380 -28.40 26.63 25.53
C ASP A 380 -27.10 26.92 24.81
N ASP A 381 -26.05 27.33 25.55
CA ASP A 381 -24.71 27.55 24.99
C ASP A 381 -24.09 26.25 24.47
N GLY A 382 -24.28 25.15 25.19
CA GLY A 382 -23.84 23.83 24.76
C GLY A 382 -24.57 23.34 23.49
N LYS A 383 -25.90 23.55 23.42
CA LYS A 383 -26.69 23.25 22.21
C LYS A 383 -26.21 24.04 20.99
N VAL A 384 -25.99 25.35 21.15
CA VAL A 384 -25.52 26.22 20.06
C VAL A 384 -24.13 25.79 19.57
N SER A 385 -23.22 25.50 20.51
CA SER A 385 -21.85 25.08 20.17
C SER A 385 -21.85 23.71 19.47
N PHE A 386 -22.62 22.75 19.99
CA PHE A 386 -22.84 21.43 19.37
C PHE A 386 -23.40 21.58 17.95
N LEU A 387 -24.51 22.33 17.78
CA LEU A 387 -25.16 22.49 16.49
C LEU A 387 -24.24 23.20 15.47
N ARG A 388 -23.38 24.13 15.87
CA ARG A 388 -22.38 24.74 14.97
C ARG A 388 -21.38 23.72 14.45
N GLU A 389 -20.80 22.90 15.33
CA GLU A 389 -19.80 21.90 14.91
C GLU A 389 -20.47 20.81 14.04
N VAL A 390 -21.67 20.35 14.41
CA VAL A 390 -22.45 19.38 13.62
C VAL A 390 -22.87 19.98 12.27
N SER A 391 -23.26 21.25 12.18
CA SER A 391 -23.58 21.91 10.91
C SER A 391 -22.39 21.95 9.96
N THR A 392 -21.17 22.14 10.50
CA THR A 392 -19.93 22.05 9.71
C THR A 392 -19.71 20.64 9.15
N LEU A 393 -19.96 19.61 9.95
CA LEU A 393 -19.92 18.21 9.51
C LEU A 393 -20.95 17.95 8.40
N LEU A 394 -22.23 18.31 8.64
CA LEU A 394 -23.33 18.08 7.71
C LEU A 394 -23.23 18.90 6.42
N ALA A 395 -22.45 19.97 6.40
CA ALA A 395 -22.16 20.72 5.16
C ALA A 395 -21.47 19.88 4.08
N GLY A 396 -20.76 18.81 4.49
CA GLY A 396 -20.07 17.87 3.58
C GLY A 396 -20.90 16.63 3.19
N VAL A 397 -22.10 16.45 3.75
CA VAL A 397 -22.98 15.29 3.53
C VAL A 397 -23.97 15.58 2.38
N ASP A 398 -24.50 14.54 1.74
CA ASP A 398 -25.49 14.69 0.68
C ASP A 398 -26.79 15.38 1.17
N SER A 399 -27.58 15.92 0.23
CA SER A 399 -28.73 16.77 0.58
C SER A 399 -29.83 16.02 1.31
N LEU A 400 -30.07 14.74 0.97
CA LEU A 400 -31.14 13.94 1.58
C LEU A 400 -30.73 13.51 3.00
N GLU A 401 -29.52 13.00 3.16
CA GLU A 401 -28.99 12.62 4.46
C GLU A 401 -28.92 13.82 5.41
N ARG A 402 -28.50 14.98 4.91
CA ARG A 402 -28.50 16.26 5.63
C ARG A 402 -29.88 16.65 6.16
N ASP A 403 -30.91 16.50 5.33
CA ASP A 403 -32.28 16.86 5.70
C ASP A 403 -32.83 15.94 6.81
N VAL A 404 -32.53 14.64 6.73
CA VAL A 404 -32.88 13.63 7.75
C VAL A 404 -32.22 13.95 9.10
N TYR A 405 -30.91 14.25 9.09
CA TYR A 405 -30.20 14.58 10.33
C TYR A 405 -30.65 15.94 10.89
N ALA A 406 -30.89 16.92 10.05
CA ALA A 406 -31.40 18.23 10.51
C ALA A 406 -32.76 18.10 11.19
N LEU A 407 -33.70 17.29 10.64
CA LEU A 407 -34.99 17.03 11.24
C LEU A 407 -34.84 16.36 12.62
N ARG A 408 -34.05 15.30 12.68
CA ARG A 408 -33.84 14.55 13.94
C ARG A 408 -33.21 15.41 15.03
N LEU A 409 -32.19 16.22 14.69
CA LEU A 409 -31.53 17.11 15.65
C LEU A 409 -32.46 18.27 16.09
N ALA A 410 -33.33 18.75 15.19
CA ALA A 410 -34.37 19.75 15.51
C ALA A 410 -35.33 19.23 16.58
N ASP A 411 -35.87 18.02 16.39
CA ASP A 411 -36.78 17.38 17.32
C ASP A 411 -36.09 17.07 18.67
N GLU A 412 -34.86 16.56 18.63
CA GLU A 412 -34.13 16.15 19.84
C GLU A 412 -33.74 17.36 20.72
N LEU A 413 -33.32 18.45 20.12
CA LEU A 413 -32.82 19.62 20.86
C LEU A 413 -33.86 20.73 21.01
N ASN A 414 -35.06 20.51 20.49
CA ASN A 414 -36.15 21.48 20.45
C ASN A 414 -35.72 22.82 19.80
N VAL A 415 -35.16 22.75 18.61
CA VAL A 415 -34.68 23.88 17.80
C VAL A 415 -35.34 23.83 16.41
N SER A 416 -35.55 24.97 15.78
CA SER A 416 -36.13 25.01 14.43
C SER A 416 -35.23 24.27 13.42
N LYS A 417 -35.81 23.36 12.62
CA LYS A 417 -35.13 22.69 11.49
C LYS A 417 -34.56 23.71 10.51
N ASP A 418 -35.31 24.77 10.23
CA ASP A 418 -34.89 25.81 9.27
C ASP A 418 -33.65 26.54 9.77
N ALA A 419 -33.52 26.79 11.08
CA ALA A 419 -32.33 27.40 11.66
C ALA A 419 -31.10 26.50 11.48
N ILE A 420 -31.23 25.18 11.67
CA ILE A 420 -30.15 24.20 11.45
C ILE A 420 -29.78 24.17 9.96
N LEU A 421 -30.74 24.08 9.06
CA LEU A 421 -30.50 24.06 7.61
C LEU A 421 -29.85 25.36 7.11
N GLN A 422 -30.24 26.51 7.66
CA GLN A 422 -29.61 27.79 7.35
C GLN A 422 -28.16 27.80 7.80
N GLN A 423 -27.86 27.36 9.00
CA GLN A 423 -26.48 27.25 9.50
C GLN A 423 -25.64 26.30 8.63
N ILE A 424 -26.18 25.13 8.24
CA ILE A 424 -25.51 24.19 7.34
C ILE A 424 -25.21 24.85 5.99
N LYS A 425 -26.18 25.63 5.45
CA LYS A 425 -26.00 26.35 4.16
C LYS A 425 -24.88 27.39 4.25
N GLU A 426 -24.77 28.10 5.38
CA GLU A 426 -23.70 29.06 5.62
C GLU A 426 -22.32 28.35 5.69
N GLU A 427 -22.25 27.25 6.42
CA GLU A 427 -21.01 26.44 6.51
C GLU A 427 -20.66 25.82 5.15
N SER A 428 -21.66 25.36 4.37
CA SER A 428 -21.44 24.84 3.00
C SER A 428 -20.86 25.92 2.08
N LYS A 429 -21.35 27.18 2.18
CA LYS A 429 -20.78 28.31 1.41
C LYS A 429 -19.34 28.59 1.83
N LYS A 430 -19.05 28.66 3.14
CA LYS A 430 -17.69 28.83 3.65
C LYS A 430 -16.75 27.70 3.18
N ALA A 431 -17.20 26.45 3.26
CA ALA A 431 -16.47 25.27 2.79
C ALA A 431 -16.24 25.34 1.28
N TYR A 432 -17.23 25.76 0.48
CA TYR A 432 -17.11 25.94 -0.97
C TYR A 432 -16.07 27.00 -1.32
N TYR A 433 -16.13 28.20 -0.70
CA TYR A 433 -15.13 29.25 -0.92
C TYR A 433 -13.73 28.83 -0.47
N LYS A 434 -13.63 28.15 0.66
CA LYS A 434 -12.36 27.59 1.15
C LYS A 434 -11.84 26.52 0.18
N LYS A 435 -12.71 25.62 -0.31
CA LYS A 435 -12.37 24.57 -1.26
C LYS A 435 -12.02 25.12 -2.65
N ALA A 436 -12.73 26.16 -3.13
CA ALA A 436 -12.39 26.83 -4.38
C ALA A 436 -11.05 27.55 -4.29
N LYS A 437 -10.76 28.24 -3.17
CA LYS A 437 -9.47 28.87 -2.90
C LYS A 437 -8.36 27.82 -2.74
N THR A 438 -8.66 26.68 -2.09
CA THR A 438 -7.74 25.57 -1.92
C THR A 438 -7.57 24.81 -3.24
N GLN A 439 -8.63 24.57 -4.02
CA GLN A 439 -8.53 23.89 -5.33
C GLN A 439 -7.69 24.68 -6.34
N PHE A 440 -7.74 26.02 -6.33
CA PHE A 440 -6.85 26.83 -7.16
C PHE A 440 -5.40 26.76 -6.68
N SER A 441 -5.20 26.73 -5.37
CA SER A 441 -3.89 26.47 -4.73
C SER A 441 -3.46 25.01 -4.85
N ASP A 442 -4.40 24.07 -4.75
CA ASP A 442 -4.13 22.62 -4.76
C ASP A 442 -4.02 22.06 -6.17
N ALA A 443 -4.68 22.63 -7.18
CA ALA A 443 -4.38 22.32 -8.57
C ALA A 443 -2.96 22.75 -8.96
N GLN A 444 -2.49 23.89 -8.43
CA GLN A 444 -1.07 24.26 -8.50
C GLN A 444 -0.18 23.40 -7.60
N LYS A 445 -0.65 23.04 -6.40
CA LYS A 445 0.07 22.18 -5.46
C LYS A 445 0.00 20.70 -5.86
N GLN A 446 -1.14 20.19 -6.37
CA GLN A 446 -1.26 18.82 -6.86
C GLN A 446 -0.43 18.58 -8.12
N ALA A 447 -0.33 19.55 -9.02
CA ALA A 447 0.67 19.49 -10.08
C ALA A 447 2.11 19.44 -9.50
N GLN A 448 2.36 20.19 -8.43
CA GLN A 448 3.64 20.19 -7.70
C GLN A 448 3.80 19.00 -6.73
N GLU A 449 2.74 18.50 -6.11
CA GLU A 449 2.76 17.34 -5.20
C GLU A 449 2.74 16.00 -5.95
N MET A 450 2.12 15.90 -7.11
CA MET A 450 2.36 14.78 -8.04
C MET A 450 3.83 14.70 -8.46
N GLU A 451 4.47 15.85 -8.69
CA GLU A 451 5.92 15.89 -8.94
C GLU A 451 6.74 15.60 -7.67
N LYS A 452 6.27 16.01 -6.48
CA LYS A 452 6.95 15.78 -5.19
C LYS A 452 6.88 14.34 -4.70
N ASN A 453 5.75 13.65 -4.89
CA ASN A 453 5.58 12.27 -4.43
C ASN A 453 6.29 11.25 -5.32
N VAL A 454 6.62 11.62 -6.57
CA VAL A 454 7.35 10.77 -7.50
C VAL A 454 8.87 11.00 -7.40
N ASP A 455 9.31 12.24 -7.19
CA ASP A 455 10.74 12.55 -7.02
C ASP A 455 10.94 13.93 -6.39
N PRO A 456 11.33 14.02 -5.09
CA PRO A 456 11.61 15.30 -4.42
C PRO A 456 12.71 16.13 -5.09
N GLN A 457 13.63 15.50 -5.82
CA GLN A 457 14.71 16.19 -6.53
C GLN A 457 14.20 16.91 -7.79
N ARG A 458 13.12 16.43 -8.40
CA ARG A 458 12.48 17.11 -9.55
C ARG A 458 12.01 18.52 -9.20
N VAL A 459 11.42 18.67 -8.00
CA VAL A 459 10.88 19.96 -7.56
C VAL A 459 11.98 20.98 -7.27
N LYS A 460 13.10 20.49 -6.72
CA LYS A 460 14.29 21.33 -6.46
C LYS A 460 15.01 21.75 -7.75
N ASN A 461 14.92 20.93 -8.79
CA ASN A 461 15.68 21.07 -10.03
C ASN A 461 14.77 21.04 -11.27
N MET A 462 13.66 21.80 -11.26
CA MET A 462 12.63 21.74 -12.31
C MET A 462 13.16 21.99 -13.72
N ARG A 463 14.16 22.89 -13.89
CA ARG A 463 14.76 23.20 -15.19
C ARG A 463 15.51 22.01 -15.73
N ALA A 464 16.36 21.37 -14.89
CA ALA A 464 17.07 20.14 -15.22
C ALA A 464 16.10 18.98 -15.51
N ALA A 465 15.13 18.75 -14.64
CA ALA A 465 14.16 17.66 -14.79
C ALA A 465 13.35 17.73 -16.09
N ARG A 466 13.01 18.94 -16.57
CA ARG A 466 12.35 19.13 -17.87
C ARG A 466 13.28 18.82 -19.03
N ALA A 467 14.54 19.24 -18.95
CA ALA A 467 15.56 18.93 -19.96
C ALA A 467 15.80 17.41 -20.04
N GLU A 468 15.91 16.74 -18.89
CA GLU A 468 16.01 15.27 -18.80
C GLU A 468 14.82 14.58 -19.44
N ASP A 469 13.58 15.00 -19.09
CA ASP A 469 12.34 14.46 -19.67
C ASP A 469 12.36 14.58 -21.21
N THR A 470 12.74 15.76 -21.73
CA THR A 470 12.79 16.00 -23.18
C THR A 470 13.80 15.09 -23.88
N ILE A 471 14.99 14.90 -23.30
CA ILE A 471 16.00 13.99 -23.84
C ILE A 471 15.48 12.54 -23.86
N LEU A 472 14.91 12.06 -22.76
CA LEU A 472 14.37 10.70 -22.66
C LEU A 472 13.24 10.48 -23.66
N ILE A 473 12.29 11.41 -23.78
CA ILE A 473 11.19 11.34 -24.75
C ILE A 473 11.74 11.30 -26.18
N SER A 474 12.75 12.12 -26.49
CA SER A 474 13.37 12.13 -27.82
C SER A 474 14.08 10.82 -28.15
N LEU A 475 14.70 10.17 -27.17
CA LEU A 475 15.30 8.83 -27.35
C LEU A 475 14.22 7.76 -27.56
N PHE A 476 13.09 7.82 -26.86
CA PHE A 476 11.94 6.94 -27.11
C PHE A 476 11.34 7.13 -28.51
N ASN A 477 11.28 8.38 -28.99
CA ASN A 477 10.76 8.68 -30.32
C ASN A 477 11.74 8.25 -31.43
N ASN A 478 13.04 8.39 -31.18
CA ASN A 478 14.07 8.07 -32.16
C ASN A 478 15.39 7.63 -31.47
N ALA A 479 15.53 6.33 -31.28
CA ALA A 479 16.72 5.72 -30.68
C ALA A 479 18.05 6.06 -31.42
N ALA A 480 17.96 6.42 -32.72
CA ALA A 480 19.16 6.78 -33.50
C ALA A 480 19.84 8.07 -32.99
N PHE A 481 19.09 8.95 -32.28
CA PHE A 481 19.66 10.16 -31.69
C PHE A 481 20.75 9.86 -30.65
N TYR A 482 20.69 8.70 -30.00
CA TYR A 482 21.71 8.29 -29.05
C TYR A 482 23.13 8.31 -29.66
N ARG A 483 23.29 7.84 -30.91
CA ARG A 483 24.59 7.82 -31.56
C ARG A 483 25.18 9.21 -31.75
N SER A 484 24.34 10.19 -32.05
CA SER A 484 24.75 11.60 -32.23
C SER A 484 25.07 12.30 -30.92
N LEU A 485 24.43 11.86 -29.81
CA LEU A 485 24.52 12.51 -28.51
C LEU A 485 25.49 11.80 -27.54
N LYS A 486 25.91 10.57 -27.83
CA LYS A 486 26.72 9.70 -26.94
C LYS A 486 28.00 10.38 -26.41
N GLY A 487 28.67 11.22 -27.21
CA GLY A 487 29.89 11.93 -26.80
C GLY A 487 29.66 13.06 -25.77
N ARG A 488 28.45 13.51 -25.58
CA ARG A 488 28.08 14.63 -24.71
C ARG A 488 27.07 14.26 -23.60
N LEU A 489 26.34 13.17 -23.78
CA LEU A 489 25.31 12.73 -22.84
C LEU A 489 25.86 11.61 -21.95
N SER A 490 25.92 11.86 -20.63
CA SER A 490 26.37 10.89 -19.63
C SER A 490 25.44 10.85 -18.45
N GLU A 491 25.45 9.77 -17.68
CA GLU A 491 24.61 9.62 -16.46
C GLU A 491 24.84 10.71 -15.42
N ASP A 492 26.07 11.28 -15.38
CA ASP A 492 26.43 12.33 -14.41
C ASP A 492 25.73 13.68 -14.66
N LEU A 493 25.19 13.86 -15.86
CA LEU A 493 24.40 15.05 -16.19
C LEU A 493 23.00 15.01 -15.57
N PHE A 494 22.46 13.80 -15.35
CA PHE A 494 21.11 13.63 -14.79
C PHE A 494 21.09 13.95 -13.30
N VAL A 495 20.16 14.81 -12.91
CA VAL A 495 20.00 15.32 -11.55
C VAL A 495 18.97 14.50 -10.79
N THR A 496 17.91 14.06 -11.50
CA THR A 496 16.82 13.32 -10.88
C THR A 496 17.17 11.84 -10.82
N PRO A 497 17.12 11.18 -9.63
CA PRO A 497 17.52 9.79 -9.48
C PRO A 497 16.73 8.85 -10.41
N VAL A 498 15.42 9.09 -10.55
CA VAL A 498 14.52 8.30 -11.41
C VAL A 498 14.95 8.39 -12.88
N ASN A 499 15.13 9.60 -13.41
CA ASN A 499 15.54 9.76 -14.82
C ASN A 499 16.98 9.29 -15.06
N LYS A 500 17.84 9.38 -14.04
CA LYS A 500 19.21 8.83 -14.10
C LYS A 500 19.17 7.31 -14.24
N GLU A 501 18.37 6.61 -13.42
CA GLU A 501 18.19 5.15 -13.52
C GLU A 501 17.62 4.75 -14.89
N ILE A 502 16.57 5.46 -15.35
CA ILE A 502 15.98 5.22 -16.68
C ILE A 502 17.04 5.39 -17.78
N TYR A 503 17.82 6.48 -17.75
CA TYR A 503 18.85 6.73 -18.75
C TYR A 503 19.97 5.67 -18.72
N SER A 504 20.40 5.23 -17.54
CA SER A 504 21.41 4.17 -17.38
C SER A 504 20.98 2.87 -18.08
N VAL A 505 19.71 2.48 -17.89
CA VAL A 505 19.17 1.28 -18.56
C VAL A 505 19.04 1.51 -20.07
N ILE A 506 18.54 2.67 -20.50
CA ILE A 506 18.37 2.99 -21.93
C ILE A 506 19.73 3.01 -22.64
N SER A 507 20.73 3.69 -22.07
CA SER A 507 22.06 3.81 -22.68
C SER A 507 22.73 2.45 -22.83
N GLY A 508 22.67 1.60 -21.79
CA GLY A 508 23.22 0.24 -21.85
C GLY A 508 22.56 -0.64 -22.92
N ARG A 509 21.25 -0.53 -23.09
CA ARG A 509 20.52 -1.27 -24.14
C ARG A 509 20.84 -0.75 -25.54
N LEU A 510 20.90 0.58 -25.72
CA LEU A 510 21.23 1.20 -27.01
C LEU A 510 22.67 0.90 -27.43
N GLU A 511 23.61 0.76 -26.49
CA GLU A 511 24.99 0.31 -26.78
C GLU A 511 25.03 -1.11 -27.35
N ASN A 512 24.16 -1.97 -26.89
CA ASN A 512 24.03 -3.35 -27.36
C ASN A 512 23.08 -3.49 -28.58
N ASN A 513 22.59 -2.37 -29.15
CA ASN A 513 21.56 -2.34 -30.21
C ASN A 513 20.27 -3.07 -29.83
N GLU A 514 19.91 -3.06 -28.55
CA GLU A 514 18.68 -3.64 -28.02
C GLU A 514 17.52 -2.63 -28.03
N ARG A 515 16.28 -3.11 -27.98
CA ARG A 515 15.07 -2.27 -27.96
C ARG A 515 14.87 -1.57 -26.62
N ILE A 516 14.23 -0.39 -26.67
CA ILE A 516 13.96 0.45 -25.49
C ILE A 516 12.45 0.70 -25.25
N ASP A 517 11.56 -0.17 -25.79
CA ASP A 517 10.14 -0.09 -25.47
C ASP A 517 9.91 -0.35 -23.99
N ILE A 518 8.79 0.15 -23.46
CA ILE A 518 8.46 0.03 -22.02
C ILE A 518 8.48 -1.42 -21.54
N SER A 519 8.03 -2.37 -22.36
CA SER A 519 7.99 -3.80 -22.00
C SER A 519 9.39 -4.41 -21.85
N HIS A 520 10.38 -3.92 -22.64
CA HIS A 520 11.77 -4.36 -22.52
C HIS A 520 12.49 -3.70 -21.35
N LEU A 521 12.13 -2.43 -21.04
CA LEU A 521 12.70 -1.70 -19.92
C LEU A 521 12.17 -2.19 -18.58
N SER A 522 10.91 -2.62 -18.52
CA SER A 522 10.20 -3.00 -17.28
C SER A 522 10.86 -4.17 -16.52
N GLN A 523 11.63 -5.03 -17.22
CA GLN A 523 12.41 -6.09 -16.58
C GLN A 523 13.69 -5.60 -15.88
N HIS A 524 14.13 -4.37 -16.15
CA HIS A 524 15.37 -3.79 -15.61
C HIS A 524 15.12 -2.62 -14.68
N LEU A 525 13.91 -2.04 -14.73
CA LEU A 525 13.50 -0.87 -13.97
C LEU A 525 12.64 -1.26 -12.76
N THR A 526 12.72 -0.44 -11.71
CA THR A 526 11.78 -0.50 -10.59
C THR A 526 10.35 -0.15 -11.07
N SER A 527 9.32 -0.53 -10.29
CA SER A 527 7.94 -0.15 -10.61
C SER A 527 7.74 1.37 -10.70
N GLU A 528 8.47 2.13 -9.87
CA GLU A 528 8.47 3.59 -9.88
C GLU A 528 9.04 4.13 -11.19
N CYS A 529 10.20 3.65 -11.61
CA CYS A 529 10.84 4.05 -12.87
C CYS A 529 10.02 3.64 -14.09
N THR A 530 9.39 2.46 -14.07
CA THR A 530 8.48 2.03 -15.15
C THR A 530 7.24 2.93 -15.23
N GLY A 531 6.68 3.33 -14.09
CA GLY A 531 5.60 4.33 -14.03
C GLY A 531 6.03 5.70 -14.60
N ALA A 532 7.27 6.13 -14.32
CA ALA A 532 7.82 7.35 -14.88
C ALA A 532 8.01 7.25 -16.41
N VAL A 533 8.46 6.12 -16.94
CA VAL A 533 8.54 5.87 -18.39
C VAL A 533 7.14 5.94 -19.02
N ALA A 534 6.12 5.28 -18.44
CA ALA A 534 4.75 5.37 -18.95
C ALA A 534 4.25 6.82 -18.99
N ARG A 535 4.55 7.62 -17.96
CA ARG A 535 4.24 9.07 -17.92
C ARG A 535 4.96 9.85 -19.02
N LEU A 536 6.24 9.57 -19.29
CA LEU A 536 7.00 10.23 -20.37
C LEU A 536 6.39 9.92 -21.74
N LEU A 537 5.98 8.66 -21.97
CA LEU A 537 5.33 8.24 -23.21
C LEU A 537 4.01 8.97 -23.47
N THR A 538 3.28 9.41 -22.44
CA THR A 538 2.06 10.25 -22.64
C THR A 538 2.36 11.62 -23.23
N LYS A 539 3.61 12.08 -23.17
CA LYS A 539 4.08 13.41 -23.61
C LYS A 539 4.84 13.37 -24.95
N GLN A 540 4.91 12.21 -25.62
CA GLN A 540 5.70 12.05 -26.85
C GLN A 540 5.40 13.08 -27.94
N SER A 541 4.15 13.48 -28.09
CA SER A 541 3.73 14.48 -29.08
C SER A 541 4.05 15.94 -28.72
N MET A 542 4.56 16.18 -27.51
CA MET A 542 4.84 17.54 -26.99
C MET A 542 6.28 17.99 -27.25
N VAL A 543 7.13 17.12 -27.80
CA VAL A 543 8.54 17.36 -28.07
C VAL A 543 8.77 17.50 -29.57
N SER A 544 9.60 18.45 -30.01
CA SER A 544 9.88 18.68 -31.41
C SER A 544 10.66 17.55 -32.09
N ASN A 545 11.21 16.65 -31.28
CA ASN A 545 11.94 15.45 -31.68
C ASN A 545 13.08 15.74 -32.68
N THR A 546 13.95 16.70 -32.33
CA THR A 546 15.13 17.07 -33.11
C THR A 546 16.41 16.91 -32.29
N VAL A 547 17.53 16.61 -32.96
CA VAL A 547 18.85 16.53 -32.29
C VAL A 547 19.22 17.89 -31.68
N ALA A 548 18.88 18.99 -32.32
CA ALA A 548 19.14 20.34 -31.83
C ALA A 548 18.46 20.63 -30.49
N GLU A 549 17.19 20.21 -30.34
CA GLU A 549 16.46 20.33 -29.06
C GLU A 549 17.14 19.52 -27.93
N CYS A 550 17.62 18.32 -28.23
CA CYS A 550 18.38 17.51 -27.27
C CYS A 550 19.71 18.19 -26.90
N GLU A 551 20.44 18.78 -27.86
CA GLU A 551 21.67 19.50 -27.61
C GLU A 551 21.47 20.73 -26.70
N ASP A 552 20.38 21.46 -26.89
CA ASP A 552 20.04 22.60 -26.02
C ASP A 552 19.66 22.12 -24.60
N CYS A 553 18.96 21.00 -24.48
CA CYS A 553 18.70 20.36 -23.17
C CYS A 553 20.02 19.91 -22.50
N ILE A 554 20.97 19.35 -23.23
CA ILE A 554 22.30 18.97 -22.72
C ILE A 554 23.05 20.21 -22.17
N LYS A 555 23.01 21.35 -22.88
CA LYS A 555 23.63 22.60 -22.38
C LYS A 555 23.03 23.03 -21.05
N VAL A 556 21.70 22.92 -20.92
CA VAL A 556 21.01 23.19 -19.64
C VAL A 556 21.51 22.30 -18.54
N LEU A 557 21.68 21.00 -18.78
CA LEU A 557 22.18 20.04 -17.79
C LEU A 557 23.63 20.30 -17.43
N GLU A 558 24.47 20.67 -18.40
CA GLU A 558 25.88 21.05 -18.18
C GLU A 558 26.00 22.31 -17.29
N GLU A 559 25.12 23.33 -17.52
CA GLU A 559 25.03 24.53 -16.68
C GLU A 559 24.63 24.18 -15.25
N GLU A 560 23.59 23.37 -15.09
CA GLU A 560 23.09 22.96 -13.77
C GLU A 560 24.12 22.09 -13.01
N LYS A 561 24.91 21.28 -13.72
CA LYS A 561 26.03 20.53 -13.12
C LYS A 561 27.09 21.50 -12.59
N LYS A 562 27.53 22.48 -13.39
CA LYS A 562 28.49 23.51 -12.96
C LYS A 562 28.01 24.32 -11.77
N ASN A 563 26.73 24.66 -11.74
CA ASN A 563 26.14 25.41 -10.62
C ASN A 563 26.14 24.59 -9.32
N ARG A 564 25.90 23.29 -9.40
CA ARG A 564 25.95 22.39 -8.23
C ARG A 564 27.38 22.20 -7.70
N GLU A 565 28.35 22.06 -8.58
CA GLU A 565 29.76 21.95 -8.22
C GLU A 565 30.23 23.24 -7.51
N ARG A 566 29.76 24.41 -7.95
CA ARG A 566 30.05 25.71 -7.31
C ARG A 566 29.38 25.89 -5.94
N GLN A 567 28.26 25.17 -5.65
CA GLN A 567 27.53 25.30 -4.38
C GLN A 567 28.01 24.34 -3.28
N SER A 568 29.03 23.51 -3.50
CA SER A 568 29.58 22.58 -2.51
C SER A 568 30.86 23.16 -1.88
N PRO A 569 30.76 23.90 -0.76
CA PRO A 569 31.92 24.58 -0.13
C PRO A 569 33.00 23.62 0.35
N SER A 570 32.66 22.33 0.56
CA SER A 570 33.58 21.30 1.07
C SER A 570 34.57 20.75 0.03
N GLN A 571 34.48 21.17 -1.24
CA GLN A 571 35.36 20.72 -2.33
C GLN A 571 36.05 21.88 -3.06
N MET A 572 35.93 23.10 -2.57
CA MET A 572 36.65 24.25 -3.11
C MET A 572 38.13 24.19 -2.68
N SER A 573 39.02 24.39 -3.63
CA SER A 573 40.44 24.73 -3.29
C SER A 573 40.44 26.06 -2.50
N ASP A 574 41.44 26.25 -1.65
CA ASP A 574 41.55 27.47 -0.83
C ASP A 574 41.49 28.77 -1.67
N ASP A 575 42.02 28.77 -2.89
CA ASP A 575 41.97 29.91 -3.82
C ASP A 575 40.55 30.14 -4.36
N SER A 576 39.80 29.08 -4.71
CA SER A 576 38.41 29.18 -5.16
C SER A 576 37.44 29.59 -4.05
N PHE A 577 37.72 29.21 -2.80
CA PHE A 577 36.97 29.63 -1.62
C PHE A 577 37.20 31.13 -1.33
N LEU A 578 38.40 31.64 -1.48
CA LEU A 578 38.73 33.05 -1.33
C LEU A 578 38.07 33.93 -2.41
N GLU A 579 38.01 33.48 -3.66
CA GLU A 579 37.30 34.17 -4.76
C GLU A 579 35.79 34.18 -4.51
N PHE A 580 35.19 33.07 -4.06
CA PHE A 580 33.79 33.01 -3.68
C PHE A 580 33.46 33.94 -2.51
N PHE A 581 34.29 33.98 -1.46
CA PHE A 581 34.12 34.85 -0.33
C PHE A 581 34.27 36.33 -0.67
N ASN A 582 35.14 36.66 -1.62
CA ASN A 582 35.32 38.02 -2.13
C ASN A 582 34.18 38.46 -3.08
N SER A 583 33.53 37.53 -3.78
CA SER A 583 32.34 37.82 -4.59
C SER A 583 31.11 38.15 -3.73
N LEU A 584 30.92 37.45 -2.58
CA LEU A 584 29.88 37.73 -1.63
C LEU A 584 30.03 39.10 -0.92
N LYS A 585 31.26 39.67 -0.88
CA LYS A 585 31.49 41.01 -0.33
C LYS A 585 31.21 42.15 -1.29
N LYS A 586 31.00 41.87 -2.58
CA LYS A 586 30.70 42.88 -3.61
C LYS A 586 29.21 43.12 -3.82
N ASP A 587 28.35 42.28 -3.24
CA ASP A 587 26.89 42.37 -3.33
C ASP A 587 26.21 42.84 -2.02
N VAL A 588 26.98 43.44 -1.07
CA VAL A 588 26.48 44.10 0.15
C VAL A 588 26.72 45.60 0.11
#